data_df1b51aeae74014302f283fd6cad6771
#
_entry.id   df1b51aeae74014302f283fd6cad6771
#
_cell.length_a   1.000
_cell.length_b   1.000
_cell.length_c   1.000
_cell.angle_alpha   90.00
_cell.angle_beta   90.00
_cell.angle_gamma   90.00
#
_symmetry.space_group_name_H-M   'P 1'
#
loop_
_entity.id
_entity.type
_entity.pdbx_description
1 polymer ?
#
loop_
_entity_poly.entity_id
_entity_poly.type
_entity_poly.pdbx_seq_one_letter_code
_entity_poly.pdbx_strand_id
1 'polypeptide(L)'
;THEISHSIGRLGDEYDKKMQGENISDTSDPDKIKWHKMLGFRGIGITAAGTETVFAPSRVCMMRDLGNPFCEVCKMELARRLNNRDYVSRQASVYVCDPEITIPHSRTGTLDRDSDQYRIDETNITKANGKDLEFRTVVQNMVDAKQHLKITFRIIGADHTVKYEKEETYTVPPLSNWYDPDAARESLSVTLPAVTGLVSGDRLEGKIIDEDTGKILADNQTAGQAWSTVTIRYMLQNEDETETTVPDTAPATVYVPKNSAYTLRSPDLYGYTCVGNSANQGEINITEDRQEITYYYRKNSEMPEIQTVPVRVTYDGKPHTFDIKQEDGVQISYSLTENGSYTQTEMPFYTEAGQY
;
A
#
# COMPACT_ATOMS: atom_id res chain seq x y z
N THR A 1 -10.34 3.48 7.57
CA THR A 1 -9.73 3.05 6.27
C THR A 1 -10.74 3.12 5.14
N HIS A 2 -11.99 2.64 5.31
CA HIS A 2 -13.05 2.70 4.30
C HIS A 2 -13.32 4.14 3.79
N GLU A 3 -13.61 5.07 4.70
CA GLU A 3 -13.90 6.48 4.37
C GLU A 3 -12.72 7.18 3.69
N ILE A 4 -11.50 6.87 4.13
CA ILE A 4 -10.29 7.40 3.49
C ILE A 4 -10.18 6.93 2.04
N SER A 5 -10.67 5.74 1.73
CA SER A 5 -10.61 5.17 0.39
C SER A 5 -11.53 5.88 -0.61
N HIS A 6 -12.64 6.46 -0.15
CA HIS A 6 -13.45 7.37 -0.98
C HIS A 6 -12.65 8.62 -1.37
N SER A 7 -11.97 9.23 -0.41
CA SER A 7 -11.24 10.48 -0.63
C SER A 7 -9.95 10.27 -1.44
N ILE A 8 -9.14 9.26 -1.10
CA ILE A 8 -7.86 9.00 -1.73
C ILE A 8 -8.02 8.21 -3.02
N GLY A 9 -8.76 7.09 -2.97
CA GLY A 9 -8.91 6.13 -4.05
C GLY A 9 -10.00 6.49 -5.05
N ARG A 10 -10.89 7.43 -4.71
CA ARG A 10 -12.16 7.64 -5.42
C ARG A 10 -12.92 6.33 -5.64
N LEU A 11 -12.88 5.48 -4.63
CA LEU A 11 -13.61 4.22 -4.63
C LEU A 11 -15.07 4.49 -4.26
N GLY A 12 -15.99 3.82 -4.94
CA GLY A 12 -17.42 3.85 -4.62
C GLY A 12 -17.80 2.72 -3.67
N ASP A 13 -18.90 2.91 -2.94
CA ASP A 13 -19.51 1.83 -2.14
C ASP A 13 -20.06 0.74 -3.06
N GLU A 14 -19.67 -0.48 -2.81
CA GLU A 14 -20.06 -1.65 -3.61
C GLU A 14 -21.44 -2.20 -3.21
N TYR A 15 -22.13 -1.55 -2.28
CA TYR A 15 -23.49 -1.85 -1.83
C TYR A 15 -24.53 -0.77 -2.17
N ASP A 16 -24.10 0.41 -2.63
CA ASP A 16 -25.00 1.54 -2.95
C ASP A 16 -25.08 1.79 -4.46
N LYS A 17 -26.30 2.09 -4.92
CA LYS A 17 -26.65 2.35 -6.32
C LYS A 17 -26.12 3.69 -6.86
N LYS A 18 -25.74 4.60 -6.01
CA LYS A 18 -25.53 6.02 -6.35
C LYS A 18 -24.08 6.43 -6.43
N MET A 19 -23.17 5.62 -5.91
CA MET A 19 -21.76 5.97 -5.87
C MET A 19 -21.08 5.63 -7.19
N GLN A 20 -20.37 6.61 -7.73
CA GLN A 20 -19.40 6.40 -8.80
C GLN A 20 -18.04 6.15 -8.20
N GLY A 21 -17.26 5.30 -8.83
CA GLY A 21 -15.90 4.98 -8.39
C GLY A 21 -15.15 4.14 -9.42
N GLU A 22 -13.86 4.01 -9.23
CA GLU A 22 -13.03 3.20 -10.13
C GLU A 22 -13.33 1.69 -10.00
N ASN A 23 -13.86 1.30 -8.85
CA ASN A 23 -14.33 -0.06 -8.55
C ASN A 23 -15.83 -0.26 -8.86
N ILE A 24 -16.47 0.68 -9.52
CA ILE A 24 -17.89 0.63 -9.88
C ILE A 24 -18.03 0.79 -11.39
N SER A 25 -18.84 -0.06 -12.02
CA SER A 25 -19.13 -0.04 -13.45
C SER A 25 -20.64 -0.09 -13.69
N ASP A 26 -21.09 0.60 -14.72
CA ASP A 26 -22.46 0.60 -15.24
C ASP A 26 -22.70 -0.47 -16.31
N THR A 27 -21.70 -1.28 -16.62
CA THR A 27 -21.80 -2.38 -17.57
C THR A 27 -21.35 -3.69 -16.95
N SER A 28 -22.03 -4.78 -17.31
CA SER A 28 -21.65 -6.17 -17.02
C SER A 28 -20.94 -6.84 -18.20
N ASP A 29 -20.70 -6.13 -19.29
CA ASP A 29 -19.99 -6.65 -20.45
C ASP A 29 -18.54 -6.96 -20.05
N PRO A 30 -18.09 -8.23 -20.12
CA PRO A 30 -16.75 -8.61 -19.69
C PRO A 30 -15.62 -7.90 -20.44
N ASP A 31 -15.88 -7.47 -21.68
CA ASP A 31 -14.86 -6.80 -22.52
C ASP A 31 -14.82 -5.28 -22.30
N LYS A 32 -15.81 -4.73 -21.61
CA LYS A 32 -15.95 -3.27 -21.37
C LYS A 32 -15.92 -2.86 -19.92
N ILE A 33 -15.97 -3.81 -19.02
CA ILE A 33 -15.93 -3.52 -17.59
C ILE A 33 -14.57 -2.94 -17.20
N LYS A 34 -14.53 -1.97 -16.29
CA LYS A 34 -13.31 -1.24 -15.90
C LYS A 34 -12.14 -2.11 -15.43
N TRP A 35 -12.42 -3.35 -15.05
CA TRP A 35 -11.40 -4.31 -14.58
C TRP A 35 -11.35 -5.58 -15.44
N HIS A 36 -11.67 -5.47 -16.73
CA HIS A 36 -11.75 -6.63 -17.64
C HIS A 36 -10.48 -7.47 -17.65
N LYS A 37 -9.29 -6.86 -17.62
CA LYS A 37 -8.00 -7.55 -17.56
C LYS A 37 -7.74 -8.31 -16.27
N MET A 38 -8.57 -8.10 -15.24
CA MET A 38 -8.46 -8.78 -13.95
C MET A 38 -9.52 -9.87 -13.75
N LEU A 39 -10.41 -10.08 -14.71
CA LEU A 39 -11.49 -11.07 -14.57
C LEU A 39 -10.93 -12.49 -14.35
N GLY A 40 -11.46 -13.16 -13.33
CA GLY A 40 -11.02 -14.48 -12.92
C GLY A 40 -9.73 -14.50 -12.08
N PHE A 41 -9.06 -13.36 -11.90
CA PHE A 41 -7.87 -13.27 -11.06
C PHE A 41 -8.25 -13.02 -9.59
N ARG A 42 -7.77 -13.86 -8.67
CA ARG A 42 -7.98 -13.74 -7.21
C ARG A 42 -9.42 -13.42 -6.78
N GLY A 43 -10.39 -14.05 -7.46
CA GLY A 43 -11.81 -13.87 -7.15
C GLY A 43 -12.43 -12.59 -7.70
N ILE A 44 -11.71 -11.85 -8.55
CA ILE A 44 -12.29 -10.72 -9.29
C ILE A 44 -13.28 -11.24 -10.34
N GLY A 45 -14.46 -10.67 -10.35
CA GLY A 45 -15.55 -11.04 -11.24
C GLY A 45 -16.45 -9.86 -11.55
N ILE A 46 -17.71 -10.15 -11.87
CA ILE A 46 -18.75 -9.17 -12.11
C ILE A 46 -19.86 -9.44 -11.12
N THR A 47 -20.05 -8.57 -10.16
CA THR A 47 -21.00 -8.74 -9.07
C THR A 47 -21.90 -7.52 -8.98
N ALA A 48 -23.22 -7.74 -8.81
CA ALA A 48 -24.14 -6.63 -8.63
C ALA A 48 -23.80 -5.80 -7.39
N ALA A 49 -23.79 -4.49 -7.53
CA ALA A 49 -23.58 -3.51 -6.47
C ALA A 49 -24.92 -2.84 -6.15
N GLY A 50 -25.68 -3.40 -5.22
CA GLY A 50 -26.95 -2.84 -4.76
C GLY A 50 -28.12 -2.92 -5.77
N THR A 51 -27.85 -2.99 -7.07
CA THR A 51 -28.84 -3.17 -8.16
C THR A 51 -28.28 -4.01 -9.29
N GLU A 52 -29.17 -4.48 -10.19
CA GLU A 52 -28.78 -5.22 -11.39
C GLU A 52 -28.12 -4.34 -12.49
N THR A 53 -28.09 -3.04 -12.32
CA THR A 53 -27.56 -2.09 -13.31
C THR A 53 -26.18 -1.51 -12.96
N VAL A 54 -25.66 -1.83 -11.77
CA VAL A 54 -24.37 -1.37 -11.28
C VAL A 54 -23.57 -2.56 -10.77
N PHE A 55 -22.30 -2.62 -11.13
CA PHE A 55 -21.46 -3.79 -10.89
C PHE A 55 -20.18 -3.42 -10.13
N ALA A 56 -19.69 -4.35 -9.33
CA ALA A 56 -18.49 -4.29 -8.53
C ALA A 56 -17.59 -5.51 -8.79
N PRO A 57 -16.26 -5.42 -8.52
CA PRO A 57 -15.31 -6.47 -8.88
C PRO A 57 -15.37 -7.70 -7.97
N SER A 58 -15.87 -7.59 -6.75
CA SER A 58 -15.83 -8.69 -5.80
C SER A 58 -17.03 -8.70 -4.84
N ARG A 59 -17.37 -9.90 -4.36
CA ARG A 59 -18.30 -10.06 -3.24
C ARG A 59 -17.65 -9.83 -1.88
N VAL A 60 -16.32 -9.91 -1.83
CA VAL A 60 -15.51 -9.78 -0.62
C VAL A 60 -14.57 -8.60 -0.78
N CYS A 61 -14.99 -7.44 -0.29
CA CYS A 61 -14.21 -6.21 -0.37
C CYS A 61 -14.59 -5.27 0.78
N MET A 62 -13.62 -4.51 1.31
CA MET A 62 -13.84 -3.48 2.33
C MET A 62 -14.83 -2.41 1.85
N MET A 63 -14.88 -2.13 0.54
CA MET A 63 -15.83 -1.16 -0.02
C MET A 63 -17.28 -1.70 -0.07
N ARG A 64 -17.46 -2.98 0.21
CA ARG A 64 -18.79 -3.63 0.34
C ARG A 64 -19.16 -3.90 1.79
N ASP A 65 -18.20 -4.36 2.59
CA ASP A 65 -18.39 -4.75 3.98
C ASP A 65 -17.13 -4.46 4.77
N LEU A 66 -17.23 -3.64 5.81
CA LEU A 66 -16.12 -3.12 6.61
C LEU A 66 -15.23 -4.19 7.26
N GLY A 67 -15.71 -5.40 7.42
CA GLY A 67 -14.95 -6.52 7.97
C GLY A 67 -13.96 -7.18 7.01
N ASN A 68 -14.01 -6.84 5.73
CA ASN A 68 -13.22 -7.50 4.69
C ASN A 68 -11.95 -6.74 4.32
N PRO A 69 -10.92 -7.41 3.77
CA PRO A 69 -9.80 -6.73 3.10
C PRO A 69 -10.27 -6.07 1.80
N PHE A 70 -9.48 -5.16 1.25
CA PHE A 70 -9.70 -4.67 -0.12
C PHE A 70 -9.48 -5.77 -1.15
N CYS A 71 -10.34 -5.82 -2.16
CA CYS A 71 -10.11 -6.64 -3.34
C CYS A 71 -8.94 -6.09 -4.19
N GLU A 72 -8.41 -6.89 -5.11
CA GLU A 72 -7.24 -6.52 -5.90
C GLU A 72 -7.46 -5.27 -6.77
N VAL A 73 -8.67 -5.04 -7.29
CA VAL A 73 -9.02 -3.81 -8.03
C VAL A 73 -8.88 -2.58 -7.14
N CYS A 74 -9.45 -2.62 -5.94
CA CYS A 74 -9.38 -1.52 -4.98
C CYS A 74 -7.95 -1.25 -4.49
N LYS A 75 -7.17 -2.31 -4.22
CA LYS A 75 -5.76 -2.18 -3.84
C LYS A 75 -4.93 -1.51 -4.93
N MET A 76 -5.10 -1.96 -6.17
CA MET A 76 -4.38 -1.43 -7.33
C MET A 76 -4.70 0.04 -7.55
N GLU A 77 -5.97 0.43 -7.46
CA GLU A 77 -6.38 1.83 -7.61
C GLU A 77 -5.86 2.72 -6.48
N LEU A 78 -5.91 2.26 -5.24
CA LEU A 78 -5.31 2.96 -4.10
C LEU A 78 -3.80 3.14 -4.29
N ALA A 79 -3.09 2.09 -4.69
CA ALA A 79 -1.66 2.16 -4.96
C ALA A 79 -1.34 3.18 -6.06
N ARG A 80 -2.08 3.15 -7.17
CA ARG A 80 -1.94 4.09 -8.27
C ARG A 80 -2.11 5.54 -7.83
N ARG A 81 -3.12 5.81 -7.02
CA ARG A 81 -3.41 7.16 -6.54
C ARG A 81 -2.42 7.65 -5.50
N LEU A 82 -1.97 6.78 -4.62
CA LEU A 82 -0.93 7.11 -3.64
C LEU A 82 0.42 7.37 -4.32
N ASN A 83 0.76 6.60 -5.34
CA ASN A 83 2.03 6.75 -6.07
C ASN A 83 2.14 8.09 -6.83
N ASN A 84 1.02 8.72 -7.18
CA ASN A 84 0.99 9.99 -7.91
C ASN A 84 0.90 11.23 -7.02
N ARG A 85 0.91 11.09 -5.70
CA ARG A 85 0.89 12.26 -4.83
C ARG A 85 2.30 12.76 -4.56
N ASP A 86 2.48 14.08 -4.60
CA ASP A 86 3.76 14.76 -4.39
C ASP A 86 4.38 14.50 -2.99
N TYR A 87 3.59 13.94 -2.07
CA TYR A 87 4.00 13.61 -0.71
C TYR A 87 4.69 12.27 -0.54
N VAL A 88 4.58 11.39 -1.53
CA VAL A 88 5.25 10.09 -1.52
C VAL A 88 6.22 10.09 -2.68
N SER A 89 7.51 9.99 -2.42
CA SER A 89 8.50 9.78 -3.48
C SER A 89 8.03 8.57 -4.29
N ARG A 90 7.94 8.73 -5.62
CA ARG A 90 7.57 7.65 -6.54
C ARG A 90 8.49 6.47 -6.29
N GLN A 91 8.00 5.47 -5.57
CA GLN A 91 8.82 4.35 -5.13
C GLN A 91 8.75 3.17 -6.11
N ALA A 92 7.70 3.10 -6.91
CA ALA A 92 7.50 2.00 -7.86
C ALA A 92 7.06 2.51 -9.22
N SER A 93 7.71 1.99 -10.28
CA SER A 93 7.27 2.19 -11.67
C SER A 93 6.09 1.27 -12.03
N VAL A 94 5.96 0.15 -11.34
CA VAL A 94 4.91 -0.86 -11.55
C VAL A 94 4.34 -1.31 -10.20
N TYR A 95 3.03 -1.41 -10.13
CA TYR A 95 2.35 -2.15 -9.08
C TYR A 95 2.10 -3.58 -9.55
N VAL A 96 2.45 -4.55 -8.72
CA VAL A 96 2.25 -5.98 -8.99
C VAL A 96 1.26 -6.52 -7.95
N CYS A 97 0.16 -7.11 -8.42
CA CYS A 97 -0.73 -7.87 -7.54
C CYS A 97 -0.02 -9.11 -7.01
N ASP A 98 -0.42 -9.57 -5.82
CA ASP A 98 0.10 -10.84 -5.29
C ASP A 98 -0.13 -11.97 -6.32
N PRO A 99 0.91 -12.68 -6.75
CA PRO A 99 0.78 -13.73 -7.74
C PRO A 99 -0.07 -14.89 -7.23
N GLU A 100 -0.58 -15.69 -8.16
CA GLU A 100 -1.23 -16.95 -7.85
C GLU A 100 -0.72 -18.09 -8.75
N ILE A 101 -0.74 -19.31 -8.24
CA ILE A 101 -0.48 -20.52 -9.03
C ILE A 101 -1.80 -21.26 -9.20
N THR A 102 -2.16 -21.53 -10.45
CA THR A 102 -3.44 -22.15 -10.79
C THR A 102 -3.23 -23.34 -11.71
N ILE A 103 -4.25 -24.17 -11.79
CA ILE A 103 -4.41 -25.18 -12.83
C ILE A 103 -5.38 -24.56 -13.84
N PRO A 104 -4.92 -24.17 -15.06
CA PRO A 104 -5.77 -23.54 -16.06
C PRO A 104 -7.02 -24.38 -16.36
N HIS A 105 -8.15 -23.70 -16.55
CA HIS A 105 -9.45 -24.31 -16.87
C HIS A 105 -10.04 -25.23 -15.80
N SER A 106 -9.48 -25.29 -14.61
CA SER A 106 -10.05 -26.04 -13.49
C SER A 106 -10.96 -25.16 -12.64
N ARG A 107 -12.18 -25.63 -12.31
CA ARG A 107 -13.10 -24.93 -11.41
C ARG A 107 -12.61 -24.88 -9.94
N THR A 108 -11.66 -25.72 -9.58
CA THR A 108 -11.08 -25.83 -8.23
C THR A 108 -9.59 -25.56 -8.23
N GLY A 109 -9.12 -24.86 -9.26
CA GLY A 109 -7.75 -24.88 -9.70
C GLY A 109 -6.76 -23.97 -9.01
N THR A 110 -7.10 -23.32 -7.90
CA THR A 110 -6.09 -22.60 -7.14
C THR A 110 -5.40 -23.61 -6.22
N LEU A 111 -4.09 -23.77 -6.37
CA LEU A 111 -3.28 -24.43 -5.36
C LEU A 111 -3.30 -23.52 -4.14
N ASP A 112 -3.75 -24.04 -3.01
CA ASP A 112 -4.19 -23.29 -1.83
C ASP A 112 -3.20 -22.23 -1.32
N ARG A 113 -3.73 -21.21 -0.65
CA ARG A 113 -3.07 -19.91 -0.40
C ARG A 113 -2.30 -19.80 0.91
N ASP A 114 -2.41 -20.78 1.79
CA ASP A 114 -1.82 -20.66 3.13
C ASP A 114 -0.37 -21.10 3.16
N SER A 115 0.46 -20.27 3.67
CA SER A 115 1.88 -20.25 4.03
C SER A 115 2.89 -21.25 3.43
N ASP A 116 2.48 -22.45 3.04
CA ASP A 116 3.29 -23.47 2.34
C ASP A 116 2.84 -23.69 0.88
N GLN A 117 2.16 -22.75 0.33
CA GLN A 117 1.37 -22.74 -0.92
C GLN A 117 2.11 -23.15 -2.17
N TYR A 118 3.39 -23.05 -2.11
CA TYR A 118 4.24 -23.25 -3.26
C TYR A 118 5.10 -24.51 -3.12
N ARG A 119 4.64 -25.41 -2.25
CA ARG A 119 5.19 -26.77 -2.13
C ARG A 119 4.18 -27.79 -2.62
N ILE A 120 4.69 -28.80 -3.28
CA ILE A 120 3.93 -29.99 -3.60
C ILE A 120 3.90 -30.86 -2.34
N ASP A 121 2.71 -31.22 -1.89
CA ASP A 121 2.46 -32.09 -0.76
C ASP A 121 1.45 -33.19 -1.11
N GLU A 122 1.12 -34.03 -0.17
CA GLU A 122 0.21 -35.14 -0.36
C GLU A 122 -1.22 -34.70 -0.71
N THR A 123 -1.61 -33.47 -0.39
CA THR A 123 -2.96 -32.93 -0.62
C THR A 123 -3.14 -32.34 -2.01
N ASN A 124 -2.07 -31.86 -2.62
CA ASN A 124 -2.12 -31.17 -3.92
C ASN A 124 -1.41 -31.91 -5.07
N ILE A 125 -0.53 -32.88 -4.76
CA ILE A 125 0.24 -33.62 -5.75
C ILE A 125 -0.64 -34.30 -6.82
N THR A 126 -1.75 -34.89 -6.40
CA THR A 126 -2.68 -35.56 -7.34
C THR A 126 -3.46 -34.57 -8.21
N LYS A 127 -3.63 -33.35 -7.72
CA LYS A 127 -4.28 -32.26 -8.47
C LYS A 127 -3.33 -31.66 -9.51
N ALA A 128 -2.04 -31.54 -9.18
CA ALA A 128 -1.04 -30.89 -9.99
C ALA A 128 -0.38 -31.82 -11.01
N ASN A 129 -0.18 -33.10 -10.66
CA ASN A 129 0.55 -34.05 -11.51
C ASN A 129 -0.21 -34.37 -12.79
N GLY A 130 0.45 -34.27 -13.93
CA GLY A 130 -0.14 -34.44 -15.26
C GLY A 130 -0.99 -33.27 -15.73
N LYS A 131 -0.94 -32.14 -15.05
CA LYS A 131 -1.69 -30.92 -15.39
C LYS A 131 -0.76 -29.79 -15.81
N ASP A 132 -1.33 -28.82 -16.54
CA ASP A 132 -0.70 -27.54 -16.73
C ASP A 132 -0.72 -26.77 -15.40
N LEU A 133 0.41 -26.16 -15.06
CA LEU A 133 0.48 -25.23 -13.92
C LEU A 133 0.79 -23.84 -14.45
N GLU A 134 0.00 -22.87 -14.04
CA GLU A 134 0.13 -21.48 -14.43
C GLU A 134 0.49 -20.61 -13.23
N PHE A 135 1.59 -19.87 -13.34
CA PHE A 135 1.91 -18.76 -12.45
C PHE A 135 1.46 -17.47 -13.12
N ARG A 136 0.58 -16.73 -12.47
CA ARG A 136 0.01 -15.51 -13.04
C ARG A 136 -0.12 -14.37 -12.04
N THR A 137 -0.13 -13.16 -12.56
CA THR A 137 -0.42 -11.93 -11.83
C THR A 137 -1.04 -10.88 -12.73
N VAL A 138 -1.48 -9.78 -12.14
CA VAL A 138 -1.86 -8.57 -12.88
C VAL A 138 -0.97 -7.43 -12.42
N VAL A 139 -0.51 -6.63 -13.37
CA VAL A 139 0.34 -5.48 -13.11
C VAL A 139 -0.30 -4.18 -13.60
N GLN A 140 0.00 -3.09 -12.92
CA GLN A 140 -0.37 -1.74 -13.32
C GLN A 140 0.89 -0.91 -13.49
N ASN A 141 1.13 -0.41 -14.70
CA ASN A 141 2.17 0.59 -14.90
C ASN A 141 1.77 1.91 -14.22
N MET A 142 2.69 2.49 -13.48
CA MET A 142 2.47 3.68 -12.66
C MET A 142 3.13 4.94 -13.23
N VAL A 143 3.82 4.80 -14.37
CA VAL A 143 4.59 5.86 -15.01
C VAL A 143 4.22 5.99 -16.49
N ASP A 144 4.65 7.07 -17.10
CA ASP A 144 4.40 7.41 -18.52
C ASP A 144 5.41 6.78 -19.50
N ALA A 145 6.22 5.85 -19.04
CA ALA A 145 7.14 5.07 -19.85
C ALA A 145 6.71 3.60 -19.90
N LYS A 146 6.99 2.94 -21.01
CA LYS A 146 6.82 1.47 -21.13
C LYS A 146 7.67 0.77 -20.08
N GLN A 147 7.17 -0.36 -19.58
CA GLN A 147 7.92 -1.21 -18.64
C GLN A 147 8.12 -2.58 -19.29
N HIS A 148 9.34 -3.10 -19.24
CA HIS A 148 9.66 -4.42 -19.73
C HIS A 148 9.79 -5.37 -18.55
N LEU A 149 8.94 -6.40 -18.53
CA LEU A 149 8.85 -7.33 -17.43
C LEU A 149 9.11 -8.75 -17.90
N LYS A 150 9.87 -9.49 -17.11
CA LYS A 150 10.07 -10.91 -17.28
C LYS A 150 9.42 -11.67 -16.14
N ILE A 151 8.65 -12.69 -16.47
CA ILE A 151 8.06 -13.63 -15.55
C ILE A 151 8.74 -15.00 -15.74
N THR A 152 9.22 -15.57 -14.65
CA THR A 152 9.85 -16.90 -14.64
C THR A 152 9.03 -17.80 -13.73
N PHE A 153 8.71 -18.99 -14.18
CA PHE A 153 8.08 -20.03 -13.36
C PHE A 153 8.86 -21.33 -13.45
N ARG A 154 9.21 -21.90 -12.31
CA ARG A 154 9.99 -23.13 -12.22
C ARG A 154 9.54 -24.05 -11.09
N ILE A 155 9.88 -25.32 -11.23
CA ILE A 155 9.68 -26.32 -10.20
C ILE A 155 11.05 -26.84 -9.77
N ILE A 156 11.34 -26.76 -8.49
CA ILE A 156 12.61 -27.16 -7.89
C ILE A 156 12.36 -28.38 -7.01
N GLY A 157 13.08 -29.44 -7.29
CA GLY A 157 13.06 -30.66 -6.49
C GLY A 157 13.56 -30.46 -5.06
N ALA A 158 13.22 -31.35 -4.17
CA ALA A 158 13.73 -31.37 -2.79
C ALA A 158 15.27 -31.48 -2.73
N ASP A 159 15.89 -31.99 -3.77
CA ASP A 159 17.34 -32.08 -3.99
C ASP A 159 17.95 -30.78 -4.59
N HIS A 160 17.17 -29.71 -4.70
CA HIS A 160 17.51 -28.43 -5.30
C HIS A 160 17.75 -28.47 -6.82
N THR A 161 17.41 -29.55 -7.50
CA THR A 161 17.47 -29.60 -8.97
C THR A 161 16.27 -28.90 -9.60
N VAL A 162 16.48 -28.20 -10.72
CA VAL A 162 15.38 -27.58 -11.48
C VAL A 162 14.75 -28.68 -12.35
N LYS A 163 13.50 -29.03 -12.07
CA LYS A 163 12.73 -30.02 -12.84
C LYS A 163 12.05 -29.41 -14.05
N TYR A 164 11.52 -28.21 -13.88
CA TYR A 164 10.85 -27.43 -14.93
C TYR A 164 11.21 -25.97 -14.79
N GLU A 165 11.35 -25.29 -15.93
CA GLU A 165 11.54 -23.84 -15.98
C GLU A 165 10.98 -23.29 -17.27
N LYS A 166 10.29 -22.16 -17.18
CA LYS A 166 9.83 -21.39 -18.34
C LYS A 166 9.83 -19.90 -17.99
N GLU A 167 10.16 -19.10 -19.01
CA GLU A 167 10.15 -17.64 -18.93
C GLU A 167 9.26 -17.07 -20.03
N GLU A 168 8.62 -15.95 -19.73
CA GLU A 168 7.88 -15.13 -20.69
C GLU A 168 8.20 -13.65 -20.44
N THR A 169 8.25 -12.85 -21.50
CA THR A 169 8.51 -11.42 -21.42
C THR A 169 7.30 -10.61 -21.85
N TYR A 170 7.11 -9.47 -21.20
CA TYR A 170 5.96 -8.61 -21.42
C TYR A 170 6.39 -7.16 -21.52
N THR A 171 5.73 -6.41 -22.41
CA THR A 171 5.83 -4.96 -22.45
C THR A 171 4.52 -4.38 -21.94
N VAL A 172 4.57 -3.75 -20.77
CA VAL A 172 3.41 -3.10 -20.15
C VAL A 172 3.31 -1.67 -20.68
N PRO A 173 2.17 -1.28 -21.29
CA PRO A 173 1.99 0.05 -21.84
C PRO A 173 2.15 1.16 -20.78
N PRO A 174 2.53 2.38 -21.18
CA PRO A 174 2.66 3.49 -20.26
C PRO A 174 1.31 3.93 -19.71
N LEU A 175 1.30 4.52 -18.51
CA LEU A 175 0.13 5.21 -17.95
C LEU A 175 -0.01 6.59 -18.62
N SER A 176 -0.43 6.58 -19.89
CA SER A 176 -0.60 7.79 -20.68
C SER A 176 -1.89 8.56 -20.37
N ASN A 177 -2.90 7.89 -19.84
CA ASN A 177 -4.17 8.46 -19.43
C ASN A 177 -4.47 8.14 -17.96
N TRP A 178 -4.41 9.13 -17.12
CA TRP A 178 -4.69 9.00 -15.71
C TRP A 178 -6.14 8.58 -15.42
N TYR A 179 -7.07 8.92 -16.29
CA TYR A 179 -8.50 8.61 -16.16
C TYR A 179 -8.90 7.28 -16.79
N ASP A 180 -7.97 6.64 -17.51
CA ASP A 180 -8.14 5.31 -18.07
C ASP A 180 -6.93 4.44 -17.70
N PRO A 181 -6.85 3.98 -16.44
CA PRO A 181 -5.72 3.19 -15.95
C PRO A 181 -5.66 1.79 -16.56
N ASP A 182 -6.77 1.29 -17.11
CA ASP A 182 -6.84 -0.06 -17.63
C ASP A 182 -5.99 -0.24 -18.89
N ALA A 183 -5.78 0.82 -19.66
CA ALA A 183 -4.86 0.82 -20.81
C ALA A 183 -3.40 0.50 -20.41
N ALA A 184 -2.99 0.85 -19.19
CA ALA A 184 -1.65 0.60 -18.63
C ALA A 184 -1.61 -0.62 -17.68
N ARG A 185 -2.60 -1.50 -17.76
CA ARG A 185 -2.72 -2.73 -16.98
C ARG A 185 -2.48 -3.93 -17.87
N GLU A 186 -1.77 -4.94 -17.37
CA GLU A 186 -1.56 -6.20 -18.09
C GLU A 186 -1.72 -7.41 -17.17
N SER A 187 -2.31 -8.47 -17.72
CA SER A 187 -2.34 -9.79 -17.10
C SER A 187 -1.12 -10.57 -17.61
N LEU A 188 -0.26 -10.96 -16.67
CA LEU A 188 0.97 -11.69 -16.96
C LEU A 188 0.79 -13.15 -16.52
N SER A 189 1.22 -14.09 -17.36
CA SER A 189 1.22 -15.50 -16.97
C SER A 189 2.34 -16.28 -17.65
N VAL A 190 2.77 -17.36 -17.00
CA VAL A 190 3.64 -18.37 -17.60
C VAL A 190 3.14 -19.75 -17.20
N THR A 191 2.98 -20.62 -18.19
CA THR A 191 2.42 -21.96 -17.99
C THR A 191 3.48 -23.02 -18.22
N LEU A 192 3.66 -23.92 -17.25
CA LEU A 192 4.40 -25.18 -17.40
C LEU A 192 3.40 -26.24 -17.86
N PRO A 193 3.54 -26.79 -19.09
CA PRO A 193 2.56 -27.72 -19.62
C PRO A 193 2.76 -29.13 -19.05
N ALA A 194 1.66 -29.81 -18.79
CA ALA A 194 1.59 -31.24 -18.48
C ALA A 194 2.69 -31.73 -17.50
N VAL A 195 2.87 -31.00 -16.40
CA VAL A 195 3.93 -31.29 -15.41
C VAL A 195 3.76 -32.68 -14.83
N THR A 196 4.80 -33.52 -14.89
CA THR A 196 4.80 -34.89 -14.39
C THR A 196 5.98 -35.13 -13.45
N GLY A 197 5.95 -36.25 -12.70
CA GLY A 197 7.05 -36.60 -11.80
C GLY A 197 7.18 -35.68 -10.58
N LEU A 198 6.09 -35.03 -10.20
CA LEU A 198 6.03 -34.27 -8.96
C LEU A 198 6.10 -35.21 -7.76
N VAL A 199 6.86 -34.82 -6.76
CA VAL A 199 6.95 -35.50 -5.46
C VAL A 199 6.70 -34.52 -4.32
N SER A 200 6.31 -35.05 -3.18
CA SER A 200 6.16 -34.24 -1.97
C SER A 200 7.48 -33.57 -1.58
N GLY A 201 7.45 -32.29 -1.33
CA GLY A 201 8.64 -31.46 -1.06
C GLY A 201 9.15 -30.65 -2.27
N ASP A 202 8.66 -30.92 -3.48
CA ASP A 202 8.94 -30.06 -4.63
C ASP A 202 8.40 -28.64 -4.38
N ARG A 203 9.17 -27.65 -4.83
CA ARG A 203 8.80 -26.24 -4.65
C ARG A 203 8.46 -25.60 -5.99
N LEU A 204 7.40 -24.82 -5.97
CA LEU A 204 6.96 -24.00 -7.10
C LEU A 204 7.50 -22.59 -6.91
N GLU A 205 8.33 -22.10 -7.81
CA GLU A 205 8.91 -20.75 -7.72
C GLU A 205 8.52 -19.91 -8.92
N GLY A 206 7.92 -18.75 -8.67
CA GLY A 206 7.62 -17.73 -9.66
C GLY A 206 8.27 -16.41 -9.30
N LYS A 207 8.76 -15.70 -10.31
CA LYS A 207 9.38 -14.37 -10.15
C LYS A 207 8.92 -13.43 -11.24
N ILE A 208 8.78 -12.16 -10.88
CA ILE A 208 8.53 -11.07 -11.81
C ILE A 208 9.69 -10.08 -11.65
N ILE A 209 10.37 -9.82 -12.75
CA ILE A 209 11.59 -9.03 -12.80
C ILE A 209 11.37 -7.89 -13.77
N ASP A 210 11.76 -6.69 -13.35
CA ASP A 210 11.96 -5.56 -14.25
C ASP A 210 13.22 -5.83 -15.07
N GLU A 211 13.08 -6.03 -16.38
CA GLU A 211 14.21 -6.38 -17.25
C GLU A 211 15.22 -5.25 -17.41
N ASP A 212 14.76 -3.99 -17.34
CA ASP A 212 15.62 -2.83 -17.55
C ASP A 212 16.55 -2.60 -16.33
N THR A 213 16.08 -2.96 -15.12
CA THR A 213 16.82 -2.74 -13.87
C THR A 213 17.35 -4.02 -13.23
N GLY A 214 16.85 -5.18 -13.64
CA GLY A 214 17.10 -6.47 -13.01
C GLY A 214 16.45 -6.64 -11.62
N LYS A 215 15.61 -5.69 -11.20
CA LYS A 215 14.96 -5.70 -9.88
C LYS A 215 13.84 -6.73 -9.85
N ILE A 216 13.82 -7.56 -8.80
CA ILE A 216 12.68 -8.43 -8.51
C ILE A 216 11.55 -7.55 -7.98
N LEU A 217 10.42 -7.55 -8.69
CA LEU A 217 9.22 -6.80 -8.33
C LEU A 217 8.28 -7.62 -7.45
N ALA A 218 8.18 -8.92 -7.73
CA ALA A 218 7.47 -9.87 -6.90
C ALA A 218 8.06 -11.27 -7.10
N ASP A 219 8.00 -12.08 -6.08
CA ASP A 219 8.21 -13.51 -6.17
C ASP A 219 7.25 -14.22 -5.19
N ASN A 220 6.98 -15.48 -5.44
CA ASN A 220 6.14 -16.25 -4.56
C ASN A 220 6.89 -16.78 -3.32
N GLN A 221 8.18 -16.59 -3.25
CA GLN A 221 8.96 -16.87 -2.04
C GLN A 221 8.73 -15.79 -0.99
N THR A 222 8.38 -14.56 -1.41
CA THR A 222 7.93 -13.50 -0.49
C THR A 222 6.56 -13.79 0.13
N ALA A 223 5.73 -14.63 -0.46
CA ALA A 223 4.48 -15.08 0.16
C ALA A 223 4.71 -16.07 1.33
N GLY A 224 5.84 -16.78 1.32
CA GLY A 224 6.37 -17.53 2.48
C GLY A 224 7.38 -16.72 3.29
N GLN A 225 7.54 -15.43 3.01
CA GLN A 225 8.43 -14.56 3.77
C GLN A 225 7.85 -14.39 5.17
N ALA A 226 8.57 -14.90 6.15
CA ALA A 226 8.27 -14.62 7.54
C ALA A 226 8.29 -13.10 7.75
N TRP A 227 7.24 -12.57 8.32
CA TRP A 227 7.16 -11.17 8.69
C TRP A 227 7.64 -11.01 10.13
N SER A 228 8.44 -10.01 10.34
CA SER A 228 8.86 -9.57 11.66
C SER A 228 8.01 -8.42 12.13
N THR A 229 7.74 -8.39 13.40
CA THR A 229 7.09 -7.26 14.05
C THR A 229 8.16 -6.33 14.61
N VAL A 230 8.23 -5.11 14.10
CA VAL A 230 9.10 -4.07 14.65
C VAL A 230 8.26 -3.14 15.51
N THR A 231 8.52 -3.13 16.81
CA THR A 231 7.90 -2.19 17.76
C THR A 231 8.77 -0.95 17.85
N ILE A 232 8.18 0.20 17.58
CA ILE A 232 8.84 1.49 17.63
C ILE A 232 8.41 2.20 18.90
N ARG A 233 9.37 2.61 19.73
CA ARG A 233 9.14 3.39 20.94
C ARG A 233 9.73 4.78 20.80
N TYR A 234 9.15 5.72 21.51
CA TYR A 234 9.56 7.12 21.56
C TYR A 234 9.90 7.46 22.99
N MET A 235 11.18 7.69 23.27
CA MET A 235 11.68 7.96 24.62
C MET A 235 12.29 9.35 24.70
N LEU A 236 11.99 10.05 25.76
CA LEU A 236 12.57 11.34 26.11
C LEU A 236 13.86 11.08 26.90
N GLN A 237 14.96 11.58 26.39
CA GLN A 237 16.23 11.57 27.10
C GLN A 237 16.35 12.87 27.90
N ASN A 238 16.24 12.77 29.21
CA ASN A 238 16.35 13.91 30.12
C ASN A 238 17.82 14.28 30.38
N GLU A 239 18.07 15.46 30.92
CA GLU A 239 19.44 15.92 31.23
C GLU A 239 20.13 15.10 32.33
N ASP A 240 19.38 14.43 33.18
CA ASP A 240 19.86 13.53 34.23
C ASP A 240 20.07 12.09 33.78
N GLU A 241 20.11 11.85 32.43
CA GLU A 241 20.24 10.54 31.79
C GLU A 241 19.06 9.57 32.05
N THR A 242 17.99 10.03 32.67
CA THR A 242 16.77 9.22 32.78
C THR A 242 15.99 9.20 31.47
N GLU A 243 15.33 8.07 31.20
CA GLU A 243 14.49 7.90 30.03
C GLU A 243 13.01 7.82 30.46
N THR A 244 12.18 8.61 29.83
CA THR A 244 10.72 8.56 29.99
C THR A 244 10.04 8.51 28.64
N THR A 245 8.81 8.00 28.56
CA THR A 245 8.06 8.03 27.30
C THR A 245 7.75 9.47 26.89
N VAL A 246 7.91 9.80 25.61
CA VAL A 246 7.48 11.10 25.10
C VAL A 246 5.97 11.23 25.30
N PRO A 247 5.51 12.32 25.96
CA PRO A 247 4.07 12.54 26.23
C PRO A 247 3.23 12.40 24.95
N ASP A 248 2.00 11.92 25.11
CA ASP A 248 1.02 11.75 24.04
C ASP A 248 1.45 10.83 22.90
N THR A 249 2.50 10.02 23.09
CA THR A 249 2.92 9.00 22.12
C THR A 249 2.59 7.59 22.62
N ALA A 250 2.25 6.72 21.68
CA ALA A 250 2.11 5.28 21.91
C ALA A 250 3.11 4.52 21.04
N PRO A 251 3.59 3.34 21.47
CA PRO A 251 4.41 2.51 20.62
C PRO A 251 3.71 2.19 19.31
N ALA A 252 4.41 2.35 18.19
CA ALA A 252 3.92 1.95 16.87
C ALA A 252 4.40 0.54 16.53
N THR A 253 3.59 -0.20 15.81
CA THR A 253 3.94 -1.53 15.31
C THR A 253 4.01 -1.51 13.80
N VAL A 254 5.15 -1.93 13.26
CA VAL A 254 5.37 -2.05 11.82
C VAL A 254 5.67 -3.50 11.48
N TYR A 255 5.07 -4.01 10.41
CA TYR A 255 5.36 -5.33 9.87
C TYR A 255 6.37 -5.19 8.73
N VAL A 256 7.51 -5.83 8.87
CA VAL A 256 8.61 -5.77 7.91
C VAL A 256 9.00 -7.19 7.49
N PRO A 257 9.28 -7.43 6.19
CA PRO A 257 9.74 -8.74 5.76
C PRO A 257 11.01 -9.17 6.51
N LYS A 258 11.03 -10.40 7.02
CA LYS A 258 12.23 -10.97 7.66
C LYS A 258 13.36 -11.11 6.64
N ASN A 259 14.58 -10.91 7.06
CA ASN A 259 15.78 -10.88 6.21
C ASN A 259 15.79 -9.76 5.16
N SER A 260 15.05 -8.67 5.41
CA SER A 260 15.11 -7.45 4.61
C SER A 260 15.74 -6.30 5.38
N ALA A 261 16.21 -5.29 4.65
CA ALA A 261 16.64 -4.03 5.22
C ALA A 261 15.42 -3.15 5.56
N TYR A 262 15.46 -2.48 6.69
CA TYR A 262 14.45 -1.52 7.12
C TYR A 262 15.10 -0.17 7.41
N THR A 263 14.70 0.85 6.64
CA THR A 263 15.19 2.21 6.81
C THR A 263 14.52 2.86 8.02
N LEU A 264 15.33 3.30 8.97
CA LEU A 264 14.87 3.97 10.19
C LEU A 264 14.62 5.46 9.90
N ARG A 265 13.39 5.90 10.07
CA ARG A 265 13.00 7.31 9.98
C ARG A 265 12.28 7.71 11.25
N SER A 266 12.84 8.66 11.97
CA SER A 266 12.16 9.23 13.13
C SER A 266 10.97 10.08 12.66
N PRO A 267 9.79 9.95 13.26
CA PRO A 267 8.71 10.91 13.03
C PRO A 267 9.04 12.26 13.65
N ASP A 268 8.57 13.33 13.02
CA ASP A 268 8.60 14.66 13.60
C ASP A 268 7.56 14.75 14.72
N LEU A 269 8.03 14.97 15.93
CA LEU A 269 7.19 15.16 17.11
C LEU A 269 7.24 16.63 17.53
N TYR A 270 6.09 17.25 17.57
CA TYR A 270 5.98 18.66 17.93
C TYR A 270 6.56 18.95 19.32
N GLY A 271 7.47 19.89 19.41
CA GLY A 271 8.14 20.25 20.67
C GLY A 271 9.34 19.37 21.06
N TYR A 272 9.72 18.44 20.19
CA TYR A 272 10.82 17.53 20.45
C TYR A 272 11.73 17.40 19.24
N THR A 273 13.02 17.20 19.48
CA THR A 273 14.02 16.92 18.45
C THR A 273 14.55 15.50 18.63
N CYS A 274 14.50 14.68 17.59
CA CYS A 274 15.09 13.36 17.61
C CYS A 274 16.62 13.48 17.66
N VAL A 275 17.24 12.85 18.65
CA VAL A 275 18.70 12.88 18.87
C VAL A 275 19.39 11.56 18.52
N GLY A 276 18.62 10.52 18.23
CA GLY A 276 19.17 9.22 17.83
C GLY A 276 18.15 8.08 17.91
N ASN A 277 18.66 6.87 17.68
CA ASN A 277 17.88 5.64 17.87
C ASN A 277 18.75 4.55 18.50
N SER A 278 18.11 3.51 19.04
CA SER A 278 18.77 2.39 19.74
C SER A 278 19.72 1.57 18.85
N ALA A 279 19.58 1.65 17.53
CA ALA A 279 20.45 0.95 16.59
C ALA A 279 21.71 1.75 16.21
N ASN A 280 21.75 3.05 16.50
CA ASN A 280 22.79 3.99 16.11
C ASN A 280 23.12 4.00 14.61
N GLN A 281 22.13 3.73 13.75
CA GLN A 281 22.28 3.66 12.30
C GLN A 281 20.95 4.04 11.60
N GLY A 282 21.04 4.37 10.31
CA GLY A 282 19.89 4.77 9.50
C GLY A 282 19.12 3.60 8.89
N GLU A 283 19.70 2.39 8.93
CA GLU A 283 19.09 1.18 8.36
C GLU A 283 19.48 -0.04 9.20
N ILE A 284 18.57 -0.97 9.39
CA ILE A 284 18.81 -2.23 10.10
C ILE A 284 18.37 -3.42 9.25
N ASN A 285 19.02 -4.57 9.43
CA ASN A 285 18.53 -5.84 8.88
C ASN A 285 17.56 -6.50 9.87
N ILE A 286 16.41 -6.88 9.39
CA ILE A 286 15.37 -7.55 10.18
C ILE A 286 15.62 -9.05 10.16
N THR A 287 16.18 -9.60 11.23
CA THR A 287 16.52 -11.03 11.34
C THR A 287 15.64 -11.79 12.33
N GLU A 288 15.11 -11.08 13.32
CA GLU A 288 14.33 -11.65 14.40
C GLU A 288 12.82 -11.58 14.12
N ASP A 289 12.02 -12.44 14.73
CA ASP A 289 10.55 -12.43 14.61
C ASP A 289 9.95 -11.17 15.24
N ARG A 290 10.62 -10.64 16.26
CA ARG A 290 10.25 -9.39 16.94
C ARG A 290 11.50 -8.59 17.20
N GLN A 291 11.48 -7.33 16.80
CA GLN A 291 12.51 -6.34 17.11
C GLN A 291 11.90 -5.11 17.72
N GLU A 292 12.68 -4.43 18.56
CA GLU A 292 12.28 -3.16 19.15
C GLU A 292 13.29 -2.10 18.74
N ILE A 293 12.78 -0.95 18.32
CA ILE A 293 13.56 0.24 17.99
C ILE A 293 13.06 1.38 18.84
N THR A 294 13.97 2.00 19.56
CA THR A 294 13.69 3.19 20.35
C THR A 294 14.26 4.40 19.66
N TYR A 295 13.44 5.41 19.41
CA TYR A 295 13.91 6.75 19.03
C TYR A 295 14.00 7.60 20.30
N TYR A 296 15.14 8.28 20.44
CA TYR A 296 15.42 9.17 21.55
C TYR A 296 15.17 10.62 21.13
N TYR A 297 14.45 11.32 21.95
CA TYR A 297 14.09 12.72 21.76
C TYR A 297 14.57 13.56 22.91
N ARG A 298 14.84 14.82 22.65
CA ARG A 298 15.00 15.87 23.65
C ARG A 298 13.87 16.87 23.51
N LYS A 299 13.37 17.35 24.65
CA LYS A 299 12.44 18.46 24.63
C LYS A 299 13.18 19.72 24.14
N ASN A 300 12.57 20.43 23.21
CA ASN A 300 13.11 21.69 22.76
C ASN A 300 13.04 22.69 23.92
N SER A 301 14.17 23.26 24.32
CA SER A 301 14.28 24.10 25.51
C SER A 301 13.54 25.42 25.41
N GLU A 302 13.14 25.81 24.22
CA GLU A 302 12.48 27.08 23.94
C GLU A 302 11.36 26.84 22.89
N MET A 303 10.28 26.22 23.32
CA MET A 303 9.04 26.38 22.58
C MET A 303 8.33 27.62 23.14
N PRO A 304 8.15 28.67 22.34
CA PRO A 304 7.37 29.81 22.78
C PRO A 304 5.95 29.33 23.03
N GLU A 305 5.46 29.63 24.22
CA GLU A 305 4.07 29.39 24.56
C GLU A 305 3.21 30.41 23.83
N ILE A 306 2.63 29.98 22.70
CA ILE A 306 1.67 30.83 21.96
C ILE A 306 0.37 30.89 22.81
N GLN A 307 0.22 31.95 23.58
CA GLN A 307 -1.03 32.19 24.30
C GLN A 307 -2.00 32.91 23.36
N THR A 308 -3.01 32.18 22.90
CA THR A 308 -4.14 32.75 22.17
C THR A 308 -5.25 33.10 23.15
N VAL A 309 -5.61 34.39 23.23
CA VAL A 309 -6.78 34.84 23.97
C VAL A 309 -7.93 35.01 22.98
N PRO A 310 -9.05 34.28 23.14
CA PRO A 310 -10.22 34.49 22.29
C PRO A 310 -10.69 35.95 22.38
N VAL A 311 -10.65 36.65 21.25
CA VAL A 311 -11.12 38.05 21.20
C VAL A 311 -12.58 38.04 20.76
N ARG A 312 -13.45 38.60 21.60
CA ARG A 312 -14.85 38.86 21.26
C ARG A 312 -15.05 40.33 21.06
N VAL A 313 -15.43 40.75 19.88
CA VAL A 313 -15.76 42.12 19.53
C VAL A 313 -17.18 42.22 19.02
N THR A 314 -17.82 43.33 19.32
CA THR A 314 -19.13 43.66 18.74
C THR A 314 -18.90 44.16 17.33
N TYR A 315 -19.67 43.68 16.37
CA TYR A 315 -19.58 44.09 14.98
C TYR A 315 -19.75 45.64 14.88
N ASP A 316 -18.76 46.29 14.32
CA ASP A 316 -18.73 47.74 14.13
C ASP A 316 -18.35 48.14 12.67
N GLY A 317 -18.27 47.18 11.78
CA GLY A 317 -17.89 47.35 10.35
C GLY A 317 -16.42 47.69 10.12
N LYS A 318 -15.56 47.56 11.15
CA LYS A 318 -14.11 47.78 11.03
C LYS A 318 -13.35 46.44 11.01
N PRO A 319 -12.14 46.47 10.47
CA PRO A 319 -11.26 45.29 10.52
C PRO A 319 -10.86 44.97 11.97
N HIS A 320 -11.03 43.75 12.40
CA HIS A 320 -10.58 43.22 13.67
C HIS A 320 -9.62 42.03 13.48
N THR A 321 -8.70 41.88 14.42
CA THR A 321 -7.77 40.76 14.48
C THR A 321 -7.63 40.30 15.93
N PHE A 322 -6.98 39.17 16.13
CA PHE A 322 -6.64 38.67 17.45
C PHE A 322 -5.24 39.15 17.86
N ASP A 323 -5.02 39.26 19.17
CA ASP A 323 -3.72 39.63 19.72
C ASP A 323 -2.90 38.36 20.00
N ILE A 324 -1.71 38.27 19.40
CA ILE A 324 -0.75 37.21 19.65
C ILE A 324 0.52 37.88 20.15
N LYS A 325 0.97 37.50 21.34
CA LYS A 325 2.31 37.84 21.80
C LYS A 325 3.31 37.01 21.04
N GLN A 326 4.07 37.63 20.15
CA GLN A 326 5.19 37.04 19.46
C GLN A 326 6.46 37.21 20.28
N GLU A 327 7.15 36.11 20.55
CA GLU A 327 8.49 36.14 21.12
C GLU A 327 9.56 36.36 20.04
N ASP A 328 10.67 36.99 20.41
CA ASP A 328 11.78 37.25 19.50
C ASP A 328 12.32 35.94 18.92
N GLY A 329 12.46 35.89 17.61
CA GLY A 329 12.97 34.72 16.88
C GLY A 329 11.91 33.68 16.47
N VAL A 330 10.64 33.89 16.77
CA VAL A 330 9.55 33.01 16.37
C VAL A 330 8.88 33.52 15.11
N GLN A 331 8.75 32.70 14.09
CA GLN A 331 7.96 32.99 12.91
C GLN A 331 6.58 32.32 13.04
N ILE A 332 5.52 33.11 12.97
CA ILE A 332 4.13 32.63 13.05
C ILE A 332 3.56 32.59 11.64
N SER A 333 2.90 31.49 11.29
CA SER A 333 2.15 31.35 10.05
C SER A 333 0.69 31.06 10.37
N TYR A 334 -0.21 31.60 9.56
CA TYR A 334 -1.65 31.55 9.76
C TYR A 334 -2.33 30.74 8.66
N SER A 335 -3.45 30.10 9.00
CA SER A 335 -4.40 29.51 8.07
C SER A 335 -5.73 30.25 8.14
N LEU A 336 -6.35 30.49 6.98
CA LEU A 336 -7.67 31.12 6.89
C LEU A 336 -8.83 30.14 7.10
N THR A 337 -8.53 28.86 7.20
CA THR A 337 -9.52 27.80 7.38
C THR A 337 -9.06 26.81 8.41
N GLU A 338 -9.99 26.26 9.19
CA GLU A 338 -9.73 25.13 10.07
C GLU A 338 -9.12 23.96 9.27
N ASN A 339 -8.00 23.43 9.71
CA ASN A 339 -7.22 22.40 9.02
C ASN A 339 -6.65 22.79 7.62
N GLY A 340 -6.58 24.06 7.30
CA GLY A 340 -5.96 24.57 6.08
C GLY A 340 -4.44 24.62 6.14
N SER A 341 -3.80 24.97 5.01
CA SER A 341 -2.35 25.16 4.96
C SER A 341 -1.94 26.46 5.63
N TYR A 342 -0.94 26.42 6.49
CA TYR A 342 -0.37 27.59 7.20
C TYR A 342 0.62 28.30 6.28
N THR A 343 0.12 29.10 5.34
CA THR A 343 0.94 29.76 4.31
C THR A 343 0.97 31.29 4.45
N GLN A 344 0.12 31.85 5.29
CA GLN A 344 0.04 33.28 5.51
C GLN A 344 1.06 33.71 6.57
N THR A 345 1.91 34.67 6.26
CA THR A 345 2.90 35.25 7.20
C THR A 345 2.40 36.55 7.84
N GLU A 346 1.35 37.13 7.30
CA GLU A 346 0.69 38.33 7.84
C GLU A 346 -0.57 37.92 8.60
N MET A 347 -0.80 38.59 9.74
CA MET A 347 -1.95 38.34 10.58
C MET A 347 -3.24 38.69 9.83
N PRO A 348 -4.22 37.79 9.75
CA PRO A 348 -5.45 38.04 9.03
C PRO A 348 -6.34 39.05 9.79
N PHE A 349 -7.09 39.86 9.00
CA PHE A 349 -8.10 40.77 9.52
C PHE A 349 -9.48 40.36 9.03
N TYR A 350 -10.48 40.50 9.91
CA TYR A 350 -11.85 40.10 9.65
C TYR A 350 -12.79 41.28 9.84
N THR A 351 -13.63 41.56 8.86
CA THR A 351 -14.60 42.67 8.85
C THR A 351 -16.04 42.15 8.88
N GLU A 352 -16.26 40.90 8.54
CA GLU A 352 -17.60 40.31 8.53
C GLU A 352 -17.96 39.74 9.91
N ALA A 353 -19.25 39.69 10.20
CA ALA A 353 -19.72 39.03 11.43
C ALA A 353 -19.59 37.49 11.26
N GLY A 354 -18.87 36.84 12.15
CA GLY A 354 -18.64 35.39 12.10
C GLY A 354 -17.81 34.88 13.28
N GLN A 355 -17.55 33.61 13.24
CA GLN A 355 -16.55 32.94 14.11
C GLN A 355 -15.42 32.50 13.20
N TYR A 356 -14.21 32.91 13.49
CA TYR A 356 -13.01 32.65 12.69
C TYR A 356 -11.93 31.96 13.51
#